data_4fa323eb0eade09af54f2179f8b5ab96
#
_entry.id   4fa323eb0eade09af54f2179f8b5ab96
#
_cell.length_a   1.000
_cell.length_b   1.000
_cell.length_c   1.000
_cell.angle_alpha   90.00
_cell.angle_beta   90.00
_cell.angle_gamma   90.00
#
_symmetry.space_group_name_H-M   'P 1'
#
loop_
_entity.id
_entity.type
_entity.pdbx_description
1 polymer ?
#
loop_
_entity_poly.entity_id
_entity_poly.type
_entity_poly.pdbx_seq_one_letter_code
_entity_poly.pdbx_strand_id
1 'polypeptide(L)'
;MGDARLSETSHTKGFLRMIFSPDSAAASGRARSGSPTWPRRLAAPAAGLLLTAFAVTLAPTTANAVASGTLSIARASGAVTTLESSQLSSQTSVDFKVPASLPLSVGLQLRSADAGAGYRSKARVAADGTLTVSLSRVAGSVETAFGSPVNTGVTVKPGETVRLEGLVAGLDPVTTYVRAWKPGAATPSWQLAARDYAAARITTDGATRLWGYLSASATSAATVAFSNVSTAFVTAASVAPYPVNSWVSIGTSTPPTVAPDPAPSTSSTGKPSATTTGVRAGSTLTRHDGDITVTKDGTVLSDLDIHGFVIVRAKNVTITNSIVRGGKAAGVATGLITNYGYAGLVISDVRVAPEFPSVYFDGIKGSDFTARRVHVTGGVDSVKIHGSNVTIEDSLLENTTYYASDPQQAGGPTHNDNVQILYGQNVRITDNTIRGATNFAILGAASRGNTNLVLANNWLDGGHCTVKLQILNGWAETASVTGNKFGPNRAVSSCAFTAYPAVKLTQASNTFEIGGTAVKPLVLVS
;
A
#
# COMPACT_ATOMS: atom_id res chain seq x y z
N MET A 1 -46.73 39.35 5.05
CA MET A 1 -47.90 38.90 4.27
C MET A 1 -47.44 38.68 2.85
N GLY A 2 -47.46 37.45 2.37
CA GLY A 2 -47.06 37.10 1.01
C GLY A 2 -46.26 35.79 0.97
N ASP A 3 -46.95 34.68 1.29
CA ASP A 3 -46.44 33.32 1.04
C ASP A 3 -46.30 33.11 -0.47
N ALA A 4 -45.10 32.79 -0.91
CA ALA A 4 -44.84 32.22 -2.23
C ALA A 4 -44.39 30.76 -2.05
N ARG A 5 -45.37 29.86 -2.15
CA ARG A 5 -45.11 28.42 -2.32
C ARG A 5 -44.50 28.19 -3.71
N LEU A 6 -43.26 27.73 -3.77
CA LEU A 6 -42.71 27.12 -4.98
C LEU A 6 -43.03 25.62 -4.99
N SER A 7 -43.80 25.22 -6.02
CA SER A 7 -44.12 23.83 -6.32
C SER A 7 -42.83 23.07 -6.72
N GLU A 8 -42.47 22.07 -5.93
CA GLU A 8 -41.48 21.08 -6.32
C GLU A 8 -42.03 20.19 -7.42
N THR A 9 -41.53 20.33 -8.63
CA THR A 9 -41.67 19.31 -9.66
C THR A 9 -40.60 18.24 -9.47
N SER A 10 -41.06 17.08 -9.08
CA SER A 10 -40.36 15.81 -8.96
C SER A 10 -39.59 15.44 -10.24
N HIS A 11 -38.27 15.52 -10.18
CA HIS A 11 -37.36 14.84 -11.12
C HIS A 11 -36.22 14.19 -10.33
N THR A 12 -36.57 13.23 -9.48
CA THR A 12 -35.59 12.40 -8.75
C THR A 12 -36.00 10.93 -8.84
N LYS A 13 -35.81 10.32 -10.00
CA LYS A 13 -35.69 8.86 -10.13
C LYS A 13 -34.69 8.55 -11.25
N GLY A 14 -33.43 8.37 -10.93
CA GLY A 14 -32.41 8.00 -11.88
C GLY A 14 -31.03 7.88 -11.28
N PHE A 15 -30.90 7.67 -9.98
CA PHE A 15 -29.59 7.44 -9.37
C PHE A 15 -29.54 6.04 -8.76
N LEU A 16 -28.55 5.31 -9.18
CA LEU A 16 -27.93 4.15 -8.57
C LEU A 16 -28.38 2.76 -9.02
N ARG A 17 -27.73 2.28 -10.05
CA ARG A 17 -27.17 0.93 -10.06
C ARG A 17 -25.85 0.97 -10.83
N MET A 18 -24.72 1.15 -10.13
CA MET A 18 -23.43 0.73 -10.66
C MET A 18 -23.38 -0.80 -10.57
N ILE A 19 -23.50 -1.47 -11.70
CA ILE A 19 -23.20 -2.90 -11.83
C ILE A 19 -21.76 -2.97 -12.33
N PHE A 20 -20.86 -3.43 -11.47
CA PHE A 20 -19.52 -3.83 -11.90
C PHE A 20 -19.63 -5.21 -12.54
N SER A 21 -19.29 -5.32 -13.83
CA SER A 21 -19.00 -6.61 -14.47
C SER A 21 -17.50 -6.87 -14.37
N PRO A 22 -17.10 -8.07 -13.95
CA PRO A 22 -15.70 -8.49 -14.08
C PRO A 22 -15.40 -8.88 -15.52
N ASP A 23 -14.17 -8.62 -15.95
CA ASP A 23 -13.60 -9.00 -17.23
C ASP A 23 -13.88 -10.45 -17.59
N SER A 24 -14.51 -10.67 -18.76
CA SER A 24 -14.58 -11.98 -19.40
C SER A 24 -13.84 -11.94 -20.73
N ALA A 25 -12.80 -12.74 -20.82
CA ALA A 25 -12.11 -13.03 -22.05
C ALA A 25 -13.01 -13.83 -23.01
N ALA A 26 -13.01 -13.43 -24.27
CA ALA A 26 -13.78 -14.06 -25.34
C ALA A 26 -13.18 -15.39 -25.80
N ALA A 27 -14.04 -16.38 -26.03
CA ALA A 27 -13.79 -17.45 -26.97
C ALA A 27 -15.07 -17.78 -27.74
N SER A 28 -14.97 -17.69 -29.06
CA SER A 28 -16.01 -17.94 -30.06
C SER A 28 -16.30 -19.43 -30.25
N GLY A 29 -17.59 -19.80 -30.44
CA GLY A 29 -17.95 -21.14 -30.90
C GLY A 29 -19.45 -21.24 -31.20
N ARG A 30 -19.77 -21.52 -32.45
CA ARG A 30 -21.07 -21.53 -33.11
C ARG A 30 -22.09 -22.54 -32.60
N ALA A 31 -23.34 -22.15 -32.78
CA ALA A 31 -24.64 -22.77 -32.59
C ALA A 31 -24.85 -24.22 -33.02
N ARG A 32 -25.79 -24.92 -32.37
CA ARG A 32 -26.94 -25.55 -33.00
C ARG A 32 -28.07 -25.87 -32.01
N SER A 33 -29.26 -25.69 -32.52
CA SER A 33 -30.61 -25.83 -31.98
C SER A 33 -31.00 -27.22 -31.43
N GLY A 34 -31.95 -27.24 -30.49
CA GLY A 34 -32.71 -28.46 -30.19
C GLY A 34 -33.41 -28.42 -28.82
N SER A 35 -34.68 -28.02 -28.74
CA SER A 35 -35.58 -28.42 -27.66
C SER A 35 -36.28 -29.71 -28.11
N PRO A 36 -36.87 -30.58 -27.28
CA PRO A 36 -37.87 -30.23 -26.27
C PRO A 36 -38.03 -31.17 -25.04
N THR A 37 -38.98 -30.83 -24.19
CA THR A 37 -39.88 -31.62 -23.34
C THR A 37 -39.50 -31.98 -21.91
N TRP A 38 -40.35 -31.47 -21.02
CA TRP A 38 -40.54 -31.87 -19.62
C TRP A 38 -41.26 -33.23 -19.49
N PRO A 39 -41.15 -33.90 -18.32
CA PRO A 39 -42.32 -34.02 -17.47
C PRO A 39 -42.06 -33.83 -15.94
N ARG A 40 -43.14 -33.56 -15.29
CA ARG A 40 -43.41 -33.19 -13.89
C ARG A 40 -43.31 -34.37 -12.90
N ARG A 41 -43.20 -33.90 -11.59
CA ARG A 41 -43.53 -34.53 -10.28
C ARG A 41 -42.34 -35.12 -9.52
N LEU A 42 -42.11 -34.79 -8.23
CA LEU A 42 -42.93 -34.91 -7.02
C LEU A 42 -42.29 -34.16 -5.82
N ALA A 43 -43.10 -33.88 -4.84
CA ALA A 43 -43.01 -33.16 -3.58
C ALA A 43 -41.79 -33.29 -2.64
N ALA A 44 -41.64 -32.24 -1.82
CA ALA A 44 -40.70 -32.05 -0.70
C ALA A 44 -40.92 -32.97 0.52
N PRO A 45 -39.98 -33.02 1.46
CA PRO A 45 -40.16 -32.23 2.67
C PRO A 45 -38.96 -31.44 3.15
N ALA A 46 -39.25 -30.48 4.02
CA ALA A 46 -38.37 -29.53 4.65
C ALA A 46 -37.35 -30.20 5.60
N ALA A 47 -36.10 -29.74 5.55
CA ALA A 47 -35.14 -29.95 6.64
C ALA A 47 -34.14 -28.76 6.71
N GLY A 48 -33.86 -28.35 7.91
CA GLY A 48 -33.26 -27.14 8.38
C GLY A 48 -31.96 -26.67 7.72
N LEU A 49 -31.90 -25.35 7.59
CA LEU A 49 -30.71 -24.62 7.19
C LEU A 49 -29.71 -24.54 8.35
N LEU A 50 -28.66 -25.36 8.31
CA LEU A 50 -27.43 -25.08 9.06
C LEU A 50 -26.58 -24.16 8.19
N LEU A 51 -26.41 -22.90 8.60
CA LEU A 51 -25.40 -22.01 8.04
C LEU A 51 -24.01 -22.49 8.49
N THR A 52 -23.33 -23.24 7.64
CA THR A 52 -21.88 -23.43 7.79
C THR A 52 -21.18 -22.29 7.04
N ALA A 53 -20.51 -21.44 7.80
CA ALA A 53 -19.59 -20.45 7.26
C ALA A 53 -18.44 -21.17 6.56
N PHE A 54 -18.42 -21.13 5.22
CA PHE A 54 -17.24 -21.54 4.46
C PHE A 54 -16.18 -20.44 4.59
N ALA A 55 -15.20 -20.69 5.46
CA ALA A 55 -13.92 -19.99 5.39
C ALA A 55 -13.22 -20.48 4.12
N VAL A 56 -13.16 -19.64 3.09
CA VAL A 56 -12.30 -19.86 1.94
C VAL A 56 -10.86 -19.66 2.40
N THR A 57 -10.22 -20.73 2.82
CA THR A 57 -8.76 -20.77 2.95
C THR A 57 -8.18 -20.86 1.53
N LEU A 58 -7.67 -19.73 1.03
CA LEU A 58 -6.78 -19.75 -0.12
C LEU A 58 -5.52 -20.54 0.29
N ALA A 59 -5.39 -21.76 -0.20
CA ALA A 59 -4.18 -22.53 -0.06
C ALA A 59 -3.03 -21.79 -0.78
N PRO A 60 -1.89 -21.53 -0.11
CA PRO A 60 -0.73 -20.97 -0.79
C PRO A 60 -0.20 -22.00 -1.79
N THR A 61 0.08 -21.53 -3.01
CA THR A 61 0.83 -22.32 -4.00
C THR A 61 2.22 -22.57 -3.45
N THR A 62 2.49 -23.80 -3.05
CA THR A 62 3.75 -24.25 -2.46
C THR A 62 4.84 -24.32 -3.53
N ALA A 63 5.78 -23.38 -3.51
CA ALA A 63 7.14 -23.66 -3.96
C ALA A 63 7.79 -24.59 -2.91
N ASN A 64 8.60 -25.58 -3.33
CA ASN A 64 9.17 -26.66 -2.53
C ASN A 64 9.76 -26.22 -1.17
N ALA A 65 8.95 -26.17 -0.14
CA ALA A 65 9.37 -25.90 1.23
C ALA A 65 9.93 -27.19 1.86
N VAL A 66 11.07 -27.09 2.55
CA VAL A 66 11.58 -28.19 3.39
C VAL A 66 10.73 -28.26 4.65
N ALA A 67 9.72 -29.13 4.67
CA ALA A 67 8.74 -29.25 5.77
C ALA A 67 9.38 -29.72 7.11
N SER A 68 10.50 -30.44 7.07
CA SER A 68 11.22 -30.96 8.23
C SER A 68 12.66 -31.34 7.90
N GLY A 69 13.51 -31.46 8.90
CA GLY A 69 14.90 -31.88 8.73
C GLY A 69 15.70 -31.83 10.03
N THR A 70 17.03 -31.88 9.88
CA THR A 70 17.95 -31.75 11.01
C THR A 70 19.05 -30.74 10.68
N LEU A 71 19.52 -30.02 11.71
CA LEU A 71 20.65 -29.09 11.64
C LEU A 71 21.72 -29.54 12.63
N SER A 72 22.87 -30.01 12.15
CA SER A 72 23.98 -30.44 12.99
C SER A 72 24.90 -29.24 13.27
N ILE A 73 25.19 -28.98 14.55
CA ILE A 73 25.92 -27.80 15.02
C ILE A 73 27.06 -28.25 15.94
N ALA A 74 28.30 -27.96 15.56
CA ALA A 74 29.46 -28.17 16.41
C ALA A 74 29.52 -27.12 17.55
N ARG A 75 30.20 -27.44 18.64
CA ARG A 75 30.45 -26.47 19.73
C ARG A 75 31.14 -25.21 19.20
N ALA A 76 30.80 -24.06 19.77
CA ALA A 76 31.34 -22.75 19.40
C ALA A 76 31.15 -22.43 17.90
N SER A 77 30.16 -23.01 17.26
CA SER A 77 29.96 -22.92 15.81
C SER A 77 28.53 -22.62 15.45
N GLY A 78 28.34 -22.05 14.26
CA GLY A 78 27.04 -21.88 13.61
C GLY A 78 26.85 -22.88 12.47
N ALA A 79 25.60 -23.15 12.16
CA ALA A 79 25.19 -23.91 10.99
C ALA A 79 23.95 -23.25 10.34
N VAL A 80 23.76 -23.49 9.05
CA VAL A 80 22.63 -22.92 8.32
C VAL A 80 22.13 -23.88 7.26
N THR A 81 20.80 -23.91 7.05
CA THR A 81 20.16 -24.63 5.95
C THR A 81 19.08 -23.77 5.33
N THR A 82 18.85 -23.89 4.02
CA THR A 82 17.80 -23.15 3.33
C THR A 82 16.45 -23.84 3.51
N LEU A 83 15.41 -23.08 3.86
CA LEU A 83 14.04 -23.55 4.02
C LEU A 83 13.18 -23.20 2.81
N GLU A 84 13.32 -21.99 2.30
CA GLU A 84 12.49 -21.42 1.24
C GLU A 84 13.30 -20.61 0.24
N SER A 85 12.78 -20.47 -0.98
CA SER A 85 13.31 -19.58 -2.01
C SER A 85 13.17 -18.11 -1.66
N SER A 86 13.63 -17.26 -2.56
CA SER A 86 13.72 -15.80 -2.35
C SER A 86 12.37 -15.13 -2.07
N GLN A 87 12.33 -14.31 -1.00
CA GLN A 87 11.17 -13.58 -0.51
C GLN A 87 11.56 -12.19 -0.03
N LEU A 88 10.83 -11.15 -0.47
CA LEU A 88 11.05 -9.78 0.02
C LEU A 88 10.36 -9.54 1.37
N SER A 89 9.14 -10.05 1.53
CA SER A 89 8.38 -9.91 2.78
C SER A 89 7.72 -11.24 3.11
N SER A 90 8.04 -11.78 4.26
CA SER A 90 7.58 -13.11 4.66
C SER A 90 7.39 -13.19 6.18
N GLN A 91 6.44 -14.03 6.57
CA GLN A 91 6.27 -14.55 7.91
C GLN A 91 6.54 -16.03 7.86
N THR A 92 7.53 -16.48 8.61
CA THR A 92 7.94 -17.89 8.64
C THR A 92 7.85 -18.41 10.07
N SER A 93 7.34 -19.62 10.23
CA SER A 93 7.37 -20.37 11.48
C SER A 93 8.10 -21.70 11.32
N VAL A 94 8.71 -22.18 12.40
CA VAL A 94 9.37 -23.49 12.49
C VAL A 94 9.25 -24.04 13.90
N ASP A 95 9.02 -25.33 14.02
CA ASP A 95 9.13 -26.06 15.28
C ASP A 95 10.53 -26.69 15.35
N PHE A 96 11.25 -26.48 16.44
CA PHE A 96 12.51 -27.15 16.68
C PHE A 96 12.53 -27.89 18.03
N LYS A 97 13.16 -29.06 18.06
CA LYS A 97 13.32 -29.86 19.25
C LYS A 97 14.58 -29.45 20.00
N VAL A 98 14.45 -29.13 21.29
CA VAL A 98 15.56 -28.70 22.14
C VAL A 98 16.50 -29.89 22.38
N PRO A 99 17.78 -29.80 21.99
CA PRO A 99 18.76 -30.88 22.22
C PRO A 99 19.22 -30.92 23.69
N ALA A 100 19.90 -31.98 24.07
CA ALA A 100 20.46 -32.10 25.41
C ALA A 100 21.62 -31.09 25.68
N SER A 101 22.35 -30.72 24.64
CA SER A 101 23.49 -29.80 24.73
C SER A 101 23.03 -28.35 24.61
N LEU A 102 23.22 -27.56 25.66
CA LEU A 102 22.81 -26.14 25.81
C LEU A 102 24.02 -25.31 26.31
N PRO A 103 24.04 -23.96 26.13
CA PRO A 103 23.03 -23.10 25.50
C PRO A 103 23.00 -23.17 23.97
N LEU A 104 21.78 -23.08 23.41
CA LEU A 104 21.53 -23.12 21.96
C LEU A 104 20.79 -21.86 21.51
N SER A 105 21.16 -21.32 20.36
CA SER A 105 20.34 -20.34 19.63
C SER A 105 19.88 -20.94 18.31
N VAL A 106 18.59 -20.76 17.99
CA VAL A 106 17.99 -21.11 16.69
C VAL A 106 17.35 -19.84 16.12
N GLY A 107 17.52 -19.58 14.84
CA GLY A 107 17.02 -18.38 14.21
C GLY A 107 16.45 -18.64 12.81
N LEU A 108 15.42 -17.89 12.46
CA LEU A 108 14.99 -17.73 11.08
C LEU A 108 15.76 -16.54 10.50
N GLN A 109 16.57 -16.79 9.49
CA GLN A 109 17.28 -15.76 8.75
C GLN A 109 16.48 -15.45 7.47
N LEU A 110 15.86 -14.28 7.44
CA LEU A 110 14.94 -13.81 6.42
C LEU A 110 15.65 -12.82 5.50
N ARG A 111 15.20 -12.68 4.24
CA ARG A 111 15.89 -11.88 3.21
C ARG A 111 17.38 -12.22 3.09
N SER A 112 17.70 -13.49 3.08
CA SER A 112 19.08 -13.96 3.09
C SER A 112 19.59 -14.12 1.66
N ALA A 113 20.40 -13.19 1.17
CA ALA A 113 21.09 -13.34 -0.11
C ALA A 113 22.07 -14.51 -0.07
N ASP A 114 22.78 -14.67 1.08
CA ASP A 114 23.70 -15.76 1.39
C ASP A 114 23.68 -16.06 2.89
N ALA A 115 24.55 -16.96 3.38
CA ALA A 115 24.64 -17.28 4.81
C ALA A 115 25.12 -16.10 5.67
N GLY A 116 25.80 -15.11 5.08
CA GLY A 116 26.35 -13.94 5.74
C GLY A 116 25.49 -12.68 5.66
N ALA A 117 24.26 -12.76 5.14
CA ALA A 117 23.36 -11.62 5.04
C ALA A 117 21.91 -12.01 5.37
N GLY A 118 21.15 -11.12 6.00
CA GLY A 118 19.73 -11.34 6.32
C GLY A 118 19.32 -10.74 7.65
N TYR A 119 18.01 -10.78 7.93
CA TYR A 119 17.46 -10.46 9.26
C TYR A 119 17.26 -11.75 10.04
N ARG A 120 17.77 -11.82 11.27
CA ARG A 120 17.62 -12.98 12.14
C ARG A 120 16.58 -12.73 13.23
N SER A 121 15.53 -13.54 13.22
CA SER A 121 14.57 -13.69 14.31
C SER A 121 14.99 -14.91 15.13
N LYS A 122 15.55 -14.70 16.33
CA LYS A 122 16.24 -15.74 17.10
C LYS A 122 15.48 -16.11 18.38
N ALA A 123 15.47 -17.40 18.69
CA ALA A 123 15.15 -17.97 20.00
C ALA A 123 16.44 -18.56 20.62
N ARG A 124 16.73 -18.22 21.87
CA ARG A 124 17.86 -18.79 22.60
C ARG A 124 17.32 -19.55 23.82
N VAL A 125 17.76 -20.78 23.94
CA VAL A 125 17.56 -21.62 25.13
C VAL A 125 18.84 -21.58 25.94
N ALA A 126 18.78 -21.02 27.15
CA ALA A 126 19.90 -20.96 28.08
C ALA A 126 20.16 -22.33 28.73
N ALA A 127 21.27 -22.48 29.49
CA ALA A 127 21.60 -23.72 30.16
C ALA A 127 20.56 -24.15 31.24
N ASP A 128 19.87 -23.19 31.83
CA ASP A 128 18.77 -23.39 32.79
C ASP A 128 17.40 -23.61 32.12
N GLY A 129 17.38 -23.63 30.77
CA GLY A 129 16.16 -23.78 29.98
C GLY A 129 15.39 -22.49 29.75
N THR A 130 15.82 -21.33 30.24
CA THR A 130 15.17 -20.03 29.98
C THR A 130 15.16 -19.75 28.49
N LEU A 131 13.94 -19.46 27.95
CA LEU A 131 13.74 -19.10 26.53
C LEU A 131 13.72 -17.59 26.38
N THR A 132 14.62 -17.05 25.56
CA THR A 132 14.64 -15.61 25.17
C THR A 132 14.53 -15.46 23.67
N VAL A 133 14.02 -14.32 23.22
CA VAL A 133 14.00 -13.94 21.79
C VAL A 133 14.84 -12.70 21.54
N SER A 134 15.41 -12.59 20.35
CA SER A 134 16.16 -11.42 19.92
C SER A 134 16.10 -11.23 18.41
N LEU A 135 16.36 -10.01 17.97
CA LEU A 135 16.41 -9.61 16.57
C LEU A 135 17.80 -9.07 16.21
N SER A 136 18.22 -9.30 14.99
CA SER A 136 19.47 -8.75 14.46
C SER A 136 19.45 -8.66 12.94
N ARG A 137 20.35 -7.82 12.39
CA ARG A 137 20.70 -7.82 10.97
C ARG A 137 22.11 -8.37 10.80
N VAL A 138 22.31 -9.19 9.79
CA VAL A 138 23.63 -9.65 9.36
C VAL A 138 23.91 -9.02 8.00
N ALA A 139 25.04 -8.35 7.86
CA ALA A 139 25.48 -7.75 6.60
C ALA A 139 27.00 -7.94 6.49
N GLY A 140 27.49 -8.56 5.40
CA GLY A 140 28.91 -8.88 5.22
C GLY A 140 29.47 -9.74 6.36
N SER A 141 28.69 -10.69 6.87
CA SER A 141 29.00 -11.56 8.02
C SER A 141 29.12 -10.86 9.39
N VAL A 142 28.87 -9.55 9.45
CA VAL A 142 28.79 -8.80 10.72
C VAL A 142 27.36 -8.79 11.21
N GLU A 143 27.16 -9.26 12.45
CA GLU A 143 25.84 -9.25 13.09
C GLU A 143 25.65 -8.01 13.96
N THR A 144 24.61 -7.23 13.67
CA THR A 144 24.17 -6.07 14.46
C THR A 144 22.92 -6.44 15.24
N ALA A 145 23.01 -6.49 16.55
CA ALA A 145 21.86 -6.79 17.43
C ALA A 145 20.88 -5.60 17.47
N PHE A 146 19.59 -5.91 17.56
CA PHE A 146 18.48 -4.95 17.69
C PHE A 146 17.98 -4.95 19.14
N GLY A 147 18.62 -4.15 19.97
CA GLY A 147 18.31 -4.07 21.40
C GLY A 147 18.73 -5.31 22.20
N SER A 148 18.24 -5.39 23.43
CA SER A 148 18.51 -6.51 24.34
C SER A 148 17.56 -7.68 24.07
N PRO A 149 17.98 -8.93 24.30
CA PRO A 149 17.09 -10.08 24.26
C PRO A 149 15.90 -9.93 25.25
N VAL A 150 14.73 -10.40 24.84
CA VAL A 150 13.51 -10.37 25.64
C VAL A 150 13.25 -11.77 26.21
N ASN A 151 13.02 -11.86 27.52
CA ASN A 151 12.61 -13.10 28.18
C ASN A 151 11.13 -13.38 27.83
N THR A 152 10.87 -14.57 27.29
CA THR A 152 9.49 -14.98 26.91
C THR A 152 8.64 -15.39 28.10
N GLY A 153 9.20 -15.57 29.29
CA GLY A 153 8.56 -16.17 30.45
C GLY A 153 8.40 -17.69 30.35
N VAL A 154 8.96 -18.32 29.31
CA VAL A 154 8.87 -19.76 29.08
C VAL A 154 10.19 -20.44 29.43
N THR A 155 10.11 -21.54 30.15
CA THR A 155 11.25 -22.45 30.42
C THR A 155 11.02 -23.74 29.64
N VAL A 156 12.06 -24.22 28.96
CA VAL A 156 12.04 -25.44 28.13
C VAL A 156 13.12 -26.42 28.54
N LYS A 157 12.82 -27.70 28.43
CA LYS A 157 13.73 -28.81 28.76
C LYS A 157 14.23 -29.51 27.51
N PRO A 158 15.38 -30.18 27.54
CA PRO A 158 15.78 -31.10 26.48
C PRO A 158 14.67 -32.07 26.09
N GLY A 159 14.45 -32.24 24.81
CA GLY A 159 13.39 -33.07 24.24
C GLY A 159 12.06 -32.33 24.01
N GLU A 160 11.81 -31.18 24.63
CA GLU A 160 10.63 -30.35 24.34
C GLU A 160 10.77 -29.60 23.02
N THR A 161 9.64 -29.23 22.47
CA THR A 161 9.56 -28.49 21.18
C THR A 161 9.27 -27.01 21.47
N VAL A 162 9.96 -26.15 20.72
CA VAL A 162 9.71 -24.71 20.66
C VAL A 162 9.25 -24.35 19.27
N ARG A 163 8.20 -23.56 19.15
CA ARG A 163 7.82 -22.87 17.92
C ARG A 163 8.50 -21.49 17.91
N LEU A 164 9.23 -21.22 16.87
CA LEU A 164 9.82 -19.92 16.54
C LEU A 164 9.10 -19.34 15.34
N GLU A 165 8.72 -18.10 15.43
CA GLU A 165 8.13 -17.36 14.31
C GLU A 165 8.85 -16.03 14.12
N GLY A 166 9.20 -15.74 12.88
CA GLY A 166 9.83 -14.49 12.44
C GLY A 166 9.09 -13.88 11.29
N LEU A 167 9.09 -12.55 11.23
CA LEU A 167 8.51 -11.80 10.13
C LEU A 167 9.45 -10.67 9.72
N VAL A 168 9.56 -10.45 8.41
CA VAL A 168 10.21 -9.27 7.83
C VAL A 168 9.30 -8.64 6.79
N ALA A 169 9.15 -7.31 6.82
CA ALA A 169 8.36 -6.58 5.85
C ALA A 169 8.83 -5.13 5.70
N GLY A 170 8.40 -4.49 4.62
CA GLY A 170 8.71 -3.09 4.34
C GLY A 170 10.12 -2.88 3.81
N LEU A 171 10.42 -1.66 3.38
CA LEU A 171 11.71 -1.28 2.81
C LEU A 171 12.31 -0.05 3.51
N ASP A 172 11.44 0.84 4.02
CA ASP A 172 11.85 2.05 4.72
C ASP A 172 10.78 2.47 5.74
N PRO A 173 10.92 2.07 7.01
CA PRO A 173 11.92 1.14 7.53
C PRO A 173 11.65 -0.32 7.11
N VAL A 174 12.69 -1.15 7.19
CA VAL A 174 12.48 -2.59 7.24
C VAL A 174 12.02 -2.93 8.65
N THR A 175 10.86 -3.57 8.77
CA THR A 175 10.30 -3.98 10.06
C THR A 175 10.43 -5.48 10.21
N THR A 176 10.93 -5.92 11.37
CA THR A 176 11.11 -7.34 11.68
C THR A 176 10.54 -7.65 13.05
N TYR A 177 10.02 -8.88 13.19
CA TYR A 177 9.34 -9.35 14.41
C TYR A 177 9.82 -10.74 14.79
N VAL A 178 9.73 -11.05 16.08
CA VAL A 178 10.00 -12.39 16.60
C VAL A 178 9.07 -12.74 17.76
N ARG A 179 8.66 -14.01 17.78
CA ARG A 179 8.03 -14.65 18.93
C ARG A 179 8.41 -16.13 19.00
N ALA A 180 8.46 -16.67 20.23
CA ALA A 180 8.73 -18.09 20.46
C ALA A 180 7.93 -18.61 21.66
N TRP A 181 7.38 -19.83 21.55
CA TRP A 181 6.54 -20.45 22.58
C TRP A 181 6.54 -21.99 22.44
N LYS A 182 5.95 -22.70 23.40
CA LYS A 182 5.70 -24.14 23.28
C LYS A 182 4.48 -24.40 22.39
N PRO A 183 4.54 -25.25 21.36
CA PRO A 183 3.36 -25.68 20.62
C PRO A 183 2.28 -26.24 21.54
N GLY A 184 1.01 -25.95 21.23
CA GLY A 184 -0.13 -26.29 22.09
C GLY A 184 -0.53 -25.23 23.11
N ALA A 185 0.35 -24.29 23.45
CA ALA A 185 -0.03 -23.09 24.17
C ALA A 185 -0.64 -22.04 23.24
N ALA A 186 -1.40 -21.08 23.78
CA ALA A 186 -1.91 -19.95 23.02
C ALA A 186 -0.76 -19.18 22.36
N THR A 187 -0.96 -18.81 21.09
CA THR A 187 0.02 -18.00 20.36
C THR A 187 0.19 -16.64 21.05
N PRO A 188 1.39 -16.28 21.51
CA PRO A 188 1.61 -15.01 22.17
C PRO A 188 1.57 -13.84 21.18
N SER A 189 1.37 -12.63 21.68
CA SER A 189 1.71 -11.42 20.93
C SER A 189 3.17 -11.46 20.50
N TRP A 190 3.53 -10.67 19.48
CA TRP A 190 4.94 -10.53 19.11
C TRP A 190 5.75 -10.02 20.29
N GLN A 191 6.76 -10.77 20.71
CA GLN A 191 7.52 -10.48 21.92
C GLN A 191 8.53 -9.35 21.70
N LEU A 192 9.07 -9.26 20.48
CA LEU A 192 9.98 -8.19 20.08
C LEU A 192 9.76 -7.83 18.63
N ALA A 193 9.78 -6.53 18.34
CA ALA A 193 9.80 -6.01 16.98
C ALA A 193 10.84 -4.90 16.84
N ALA A 194 11.38 -4.72 15.64
CA ALA A 194 12.34 -3.67 15.35
C ALA A 194 12.03 -2.99 14.02
N ARG A 195 12.31 -1.68 13.96
CA ARG A 195 12.35 -0.89 12.73
C ARG A 195 13.78 -0.54 12.42
N ASP A 196 14.27 -1.01 11.28
CA ASP A 196 15.64 -0.74 10.80
C ASP A 196 15.61 0.39 9.78
N TYR A 197 16.06 1.56 10.19
CA TYR A 197 16.23 2.76 9.37
C TYR A 197 17.67 2.92 8.88
N ALA A 198 18.60 2.06 9.30
CA ALA A 198 20.01 2.21 8.96
C ALA A 198 20.25 2.13 7.44
N ALA A 199 21.25 2.84 6.95
CA ALA A 199 21.65 2.78 5.53
C ALA A 199 22.03 1.36 5.08
N ALA A 200 22.52 0.53 5.99
CA ALA A 200 22.89 -0.87 5.74
C ALA A 200 21.69 -1.84 5.85
N ARG A 201 20.42 -1.35 5.93
CA ARG A 201 19.24 -2.21 5.91
C ARG A 201 19.16 -3.01 4.61
N ILE A 202 18.65 -4.23 4.69
CA ILE A 202 18.54 -5.12 3.52
C ILE A 202 17.17 -4.88 2.89
N THR A 203 17.17 -4.30 1.70
CA THR A 203 15.95 -3.93 0.93
C THR A 203 15.70 -4.86 -0.25
N THR A 204 16.59 -5.81 -0.51
CA THR A 204 16.44 -6.84 -1.54
C THR A 204 15.75 -8.07 -0.99
N ASP A 205 15.13 -8.84 -1.86
CA ASP A 205 14.64 -10.18 -1.55
C ASP A 205 15.81 -11.15 -1.27
N GLY A 206 15.49 -12.25 -0.64
CA GLY A 206 16.44 -13.30 -0.33
C GLY A 206 15.79 -14.52 0.28
N ALA A 207 16.49 -15.63 0.32
CA ALA A 207 16.00 -16.90 0.85
C ALA A 207 15.64 -16.79 2.35
N THR A 208 14.74 -17.65 2.80
CA THR A 208 14.54 -17.95 4.21
C THR A 208 15.39 -19.13 4.60
N ARG A 209 16.22 -18.97 5.65
CA ARG A 209 17.12 -19.99 6.15
C ARG A 209 16.88 -20.28 7.62
N LEU A 210 17.06 -21.52 8.03
CA LEU A 210 17.21 -21.89 9.43
C LEU A 210 18.69 -21.77 9.81
N TRP A 211 18.96 -20.96 10.81
CA TRP A 211 20.28 -20.75 11.38
C TRP A 211 20.31 -21.31 12.80
N GLY A 212 21.43 -21.89 13.20
CA GLY A 212 21.66 -22.33 14.57
C GLY A 212 23.06 -21.99 15.04
N TYR A 213 23.22 -21.74 16.35
CA TYR A 213 24.52 -21.55 17.01
C TYR A 213 24.54 -22.26 18.35
N LEU A 214 25.57 -23.04 18.56
CA LEU A 214 25.81 -23.74 19.80
C LEU A 214 26.98 -23.08 20.57
N SER A 215 26.70 -22.66 21.81
CA SER A 215 27.67 -21.97 22.64
C SER A 215 28.95 -22.81 22.88
N ALA A 216 30.10 -22.13 23.08
CA ALA A 216 31.34 -22.76 23.53
C ALA A 216 31.18 -23.42 24.92
N SER A 217 30.26 -22.97 25.77
CA SER A 217 29.94 -23.55 27.07
C SER A 217 29.01 -24.79 26.99
N ALA A 218 28.55 -25.15 25.83
CA ALA A 218 27.77 -26.38 25.64
C ALA A 218 28.62 -27.62 25.85
N THR A 219 28.05 -28.73 26.26
CA THR A 219 28.78 -29.93 26.65
C THR A 219 29.29 -30.74 25.48
N SER A 220 28.57 -30.76 24.36
CA SER A 220 28.88 -31.54 23.14
C SER A 220 28.31 -30.85 21.91
N ALA A 221 28.62 -31.34 20.71
CA ALA A 221 27.86 -30.99 19.49
C ALA A 221 26.38 -31.36 19.63
N ALA A 222 25.52 -30.68 18.89
CA ALA A 222 24.09 -30.90 18.93
C ALA A 222 23.52 -31.12 17.52
N THR A 223 22.49 -31.97 17.44
CA THR A 223 21.62 -32.06 16.26
C THR A 223 20.25 -31.53 16.64
N VAL A 224 19.81 -30.48 15.96
CA VAL A 224 18.49 -29.85 16.14
C VAL A 224 17.56 -30.41 15.08
N ALA A 225 16.57 -31.20 15.49
CA ALA A 225 15.48 -31.60 14.60
C ALA A 225 14.49 -30.45 14.47
N PHE A 226 14.04 -30.17 13.26
CA PHE A 226 13.04 -29.16 12.96
C PHE A 226 11.90 -29.71 12.09
N SER A 227 10.72 -29.14 12.23
CA SER A 227 9.49 -29.57 11.52
C SER A 227 8.49 -28.43 11.44
N ASN A 228 7.36 -28.68 10.78
CA ASN A 228 6.25 -27.72 10.67
C ASN A 228 6.70 -26.34 10.15
N VAL A 229 7.60 -26.35 9.17
CA VAL A 229 8.01 -25.13 8.49
C VAL A 229 6.83 -24.60 7.68
N SER A 230 6.46 -23.36 7.90
CA SER A 230 5.41 -22.67 7.16
C SER A 230 5.86 -21.26 6.86
N THR A 231 5.77 -20.87 5.59
CA THR A 231 6.08 -19.51 5.15
C THR A 231 4.87 -18.93 4.44
N ALA A 232 4.47 -17.73 4.85
CA ALA A 232 3.42 -16.97 4.21
C ALA A 232 4.00 -15.65 3.66
N PHE A 233 3.56 -15.26 2.49
CA PHE A 233 3.84 -13.92 1.99
C PHE A 233 3.09 -12.90 2.84
N VAL A 234 3.76 -11.83 3.22
CA VAL A 234 3.14 -10.69 3.88
C VAL A 234 3.34 -9.45 3.03
N THR A 235 2.30 -8.68 2.87
CA THR A 235 2.42 -7.34 2.29
C THR A 235 2.74 -6.35 3.42
N ALA A 236 3.41 -5.24 3.13
CA ALA A 236 3.63 -4.18 4.12
C ALA A 236 2.29 -3.71 4.75
N ALA A 237 1.21 -3.77 3.99
CA ALA A 237 -0.14 -3.46 4.44
C ALA A 237 -0.76 -4.55 5.34
N SER A 238 -0.37 -5.81 5.22
CA SER A 238 -0.83 -6.89 6.10
C SER A 238 -0.08 -6.92 7.44
N VAL A 239 1.01 -6.16 7.54
CA VAL A 239 1.74 -5.90 8.80
C VAL A 239 1.14 -4.64 9.46
N ALA A 240 -0.18 -4.60 9.61
CA ALA A 240 -0.86 -3.66 10.50
C ALA A 240 -0.25 -3.79 11.91
N PRO A 241 -0.39 -2.79 12.81
CA PRO A 241 0.29 -2.83 14.09
C PRO A 241 -0.14 -4.06 14.87
N TYR A 242 0.60 -5.15 14.68
CA TYR A 242 0.45 -6.32 15.53
C TYR A 242 0.72 -5.91 16.98
N PRO A 243 -0.03 -6.44 17.96
CA PRO A 243 0.33 -6.24 19.35
C PRO A 243 1.75 -6.75 19.58
N VAL A 244 2.62 -5.85 20.00
CA VAL A 244 4.04 -6.10 20.26
C VAL A 244 4.38 -5.69 21.67
N ASN A 245 5.05 -6.58 22.41
CA ASN A 245 5.42 -6.32 23.79
C ASN A 245 6.60 -5.32 23.91
N SER A 246 7.51 -5.30 22.91
CA SER A 246 8.68 -4.44 22.92
C SER A 246 9.07 -4.00 21.51
N TRP A 247 9.32 -2.70 21.31
CA TRP A 247 9.78 -2.10 20.06
C TRP A 247 11.20 -1.55 20.18
N VAL A 248 11.99 -1.74 19.14
CA VAL A 248 13.34 -1.17 18.99
C VAL A 248 13.45 -0.45 17.65
N SER A 249 14.15 0.70 17.63
CA SER A 249 14.50 1.41 16.39
C SER A 249 16.01 1.40 16.23
N ILE A 250 16.49 1.05 15.02
CA ILE A 250 17.89 0.99 14.67
C ILE A 250 18.18 2.06 13.62
N GLY A 251 19.17 2.87 13.89
CA GLY A 251 19.46 4.07 13.11
C GLY A 251 18.47 5.19 13.45
N THR A 252 18.79 6.38 13.03
CA THR A 252 17.87 7.49 13.06
C THR A 252 16.97 7.38 11.83
N SER A 253 15.68 7.67 11.97
CA SER A 253 14.83 8.05 10.85
C SER A 253 15.33 9.43 10.35
N THR A 254 16.54 9.51 9.87
CA THR A 254 16.88 10.57 8.93
C THR A 254 16.10 10.22 7.69
N PRO A 255 15.24 11.11 7.19
CA PRO A 255 14.78 10.99 5.82
C PRO A 255 16.03 10.66 5.00
N PRO A 256 15.98 9.73 4.03
CA PRO A 256 17.12 9.51 3.18
C PRO A 256 17.66 10.87 2.79
N THR A 257 18.90 11.17 3.10
CA THR A 257 19.62 12.21 2.39
C THR A 257 19.65 11.69 0.95
N VAL A 258 18.58 11.99 0.22
CA VAL A 258 18.64 12.18 -1.21
C VAL A 258 19.92 12.98 -1.37
N ALA A 259 20.86 12.51 -2.18
CA ALA A 259 22.02 13.31 -2.59
C ALA A 259 21.47 14.71 -2.83
N PRO A 260 22.03 15.77 -2.22
CA PRO A 260 21.35 17.04 -2.14
C PRO A 260 20.81 17.35 -3.51
N ASP A 261 19.51 17.19 -3.66
CA ASP A 261 18.74 17.76 -4.74
C ASP A 261 19.26 19.19 -4.82
N PRO A 262 19.73 19.68 -5.96
CA PRO A 262 20.26 21.04 -6.03
C PRO A 262 19.23 21.94 -5.32
N ALA A 263 19.64 22.52 -4.21
CA ALA A 263 18.91 23.06 -3.06
C ALA A 263 17.39 23.05 -3.26
N PRO A 264 16.58 22.39 -2.39
CA PRO A 264 15.13 22.49 -2.50
C PRO A 264 14.84 23.99 -2.64
N SER A 265 14.22 24.37 -3.75
CA SER A 265 13.58 25.68 -3.79
C SER A 265 12.72 25.66 -2.55
N THR A 266 13.06 26.49 -1.58
CA THR A 266 12.44 26.64 -0.27
C THR A 266 10.96 26.36 -0.42
N SER A 267 10.43 25.38 0.36
CA SER A 267 8.99 25.10 0.45
C SER A 267 8.30 26.45 0.33
N SER A 268 7.69 26.73 -0.81
CA SER A 268 7.08 28.03 -1.03
C SER A 268 5.97 28.10 0.00
N THR A 269 6.06 29.00 0.97
CA THR A 269 5.00 29.26 1.94
C THR A 269 3.73 29.77 1.26
N GLY A 270 3.66 29.65 -0.09
CA GLY A 270 2.60 30.12 -0.95
C GLY A 270 1.84 28.98 -1.66
N LYS A 271 0.67 29.33 -2.15
CA LYS A 271 -0.23 28.49 -2.94
C LYS A 271 0.49 27.95 -4.18
N PRO A 272 0.62 26.60 -4.38
CA PRO A 272 1.20 26.04 -5.60
C PRO A 272 0.53 26.57 -6.88
N SER A 273 1.33 26.84 -7.90
CA SER A 273 0.90 27.45 -9.15
C SER A 273 1.65 26.86 -10.35
N ALA A 274 1.25 27.18 -11.56
CA ALA A 274 1.94 26.75 -12.78
C ALA A 274 3.41 27.21 -12.89
N THR A 275 3.82 28.20 -12.10
CA THR A 275 5.20 28.68 -12.06
C THR A 275 6.05 28.03 -10.97
N THR A 276 5.42 27.34 -10.01
CA THR A 276 6.11 26.67 -8.88
C THR A 276 6.02 25.15 -8.96
N THR A 277 5.32 24.61 -9.96
CA THR A 277 5.09 23.18 -10.16
C THR A 277 5.34 22.77 -11.63
N GLY A 278 5.53 21.49 -11.87
CA GLY A 278 5.89 20.97 -13.18
C GLY A 278 7.37 21.15 -13.47
N VAL A 279 7.71 21.19 -14.75
CA VAL A 279 9.11 21.30 -15.20
C VAL A 279 9.75 22.57 -14.66
N ARG A 280 10.97 22.45 -14.17
CA ARG A 280 11.75 23.59 -13.63
C ARG A 280 12.01 24.63 -14.71
N ALA A 281 11.91 25.89 -14.36
CA ALA A 281 12.17 27.00 -15.27
C ALA A 281 13.60 26.92 -15.83
N GLY A 282 13.75 27.14 -17.13
CA GLY A 282 15.05 27.11 -17.82
C GLY A 282 15.58 25.72 -18.17
N SER A 283 14.84 24.66 -17.86
CA SER A 283 15.24 23.30 -18.24
C SER A 283 15.20 23.09 -19.76
N THR A 284 16.18 22.37 -20.29
CA THR A 284 16.15 21.82 -21.65
C THR A 284 15.75 20.36 -21.58
N LEU A 285 14.65 20.00 -22.23
CA LEU A 285 14.14 18.63 -22.25
C LEU A 285 14.53 17.91 -23.54
N THR A 286 14.89 16.65 -23.40
CA THR A 286 15.12 15.75 -24.55
C THR A 286 13.82 15.08 -24.95
N ARG A 287 13.43 15.20 -26.23
CA ARG A 287 12.24 14.53 -26.76
C ARG A 287 12.41 13.03 -26.76
N HIS A 288 11.39 12.32 -26.27
CA HIS A 288 11.24 10.88 -26.36
C HIS A 288 9.91 10.54 -27.04
N ASP A 289 9.94 9.82 -28.14
CA ASP A 289 8.75 9.38 -28.86
C ASP A 289 8.39 7.94 -28.49
N GLY A 290 7.11 7.71 -28.16
CA GLY A 290 6.57 6.42 -27.76
C GLY A 290 6.55 6.18 -26.26
N ASP A 291 5.99 5.02 -25.88
CA ASP A 291 5.78 4.63 -24.49
C ASP A 291 7.08 4.18 -23.81
N ILE A 292 7.21 4.50 -22.54
CA ILE A 292 8.30 4.00 -21.69
C ILE A 292 7.74 3.00 -20.70
N THR A 293 8.11 1.71 -20.83
CA THR A 293 7.87 0.69 -19.80
C THR A 293 9.12 0.51 -18.96
N VAL A 294 9.06 0.93 -17.70
CA VAL A 294 10.17 0.82 -16.76
C VAL A 294 10.11 -0.54 -16.07
N THR A 295 11.11 -1.41 -16.34
CA THR A 295 11.19 -2.77 -15.78
C THR A 295 12.41 -2.98 -14.88
N LYS A 296 13.31 -1.98 -14.78
CA LYS A 296 14.52 -2.06 -13.97
C LYS A 296 14.35 -1.20 -12.72
N ASP A 297 14.58 -1.80 -11.54
CA ASP A 297 14.56 -1.11 -10.25
C ASP A 297 15.60 0.03 -10.21
N GLY A 298 15.23 1.13 -9.55
CA GLY A 298 16.09 2.30 -9.42
C GLY A 298 16.27 3.13 -10.69
N THR A 299 15.46 2.89 -11.74
CA THR A 299 15.51 3.69 -12.97
C THR A 299 15.16 5.14 -12.69
N VAL A 300 15.94 6.06 -13.27
CA VAL A 300 15.68 7.50 -13.26
C VAL A 300 15.33 7.95 -14.67
N LEU A 301 14.17 8.57 -14.84
CA LEU A 301 13.75 9.30 -16.03
C LEU A 301 13.84 10.78 -15.71
N SER A 302 14.74 11.51 -16.36
CA SER A 302 15.01 12.92 -16.08
C SER A 302 15.15 13.73 -17.35
N ASP A 303 14.67 14.97 -17.32
CA ASP A 303 14.84 15.97 -18.38
C ASP A 303 14.29 15.50 -19.74
N LEU A 304 13.12 14.83 -19.72
CA LEU A 304 12.48 14.25 -20.91
C LEU A 304 11.18 14.98 -21.25
N ASP A 305 10.92 15.14 -22.54
CA ASP A 305 9.60 15.47 -23.11
C ASP A 305 9.06 14.19 -23.77
N ILE A 306 8.21 13.46 -23.04
CA ILE A 306 7.76 12.11 -23.38
C ILE A 306 6.43 12.16 -24.13
N HIS A 307 6.46 11.87 -25.44
CA HIS A 307 5.30 11.73 -26.31
C HIS A 307 4.79 10.28 -26.32
N GLY A 308 4.42 9.78 -25.16
CA GLY A 308 3.98 8.43 -24.88
C GLY A 308 3.57 8.28 -23.42
N PHE A 309 3.13 7.10 -23.03
CA PHE A 309 2.78 6.73 -21.65
C PHE A 309 4.01 6.27 -20.88
N VAL A 310 4.02 6.51 -19.57
CA VAL A 310 5.04 5.93 -18.67
C VAL A 310 4.39 4.85 -17.83
N ILE A 311 4.81 3.59 -18.03
CA ILE A 311 4.28 2.41 -17.35
C ILE A 311 5.35 1.89 -16.40
N VAL A 312 5.13 2.04 -15.10
CA VAL A 312 6.08 1.62 -14.07
C VAL A 312 5.79 0.18 -13.67
N ARG A 313 6.78 -0.68 -13.85
CA ARG A 313 6.80 -2.10 -13.47
C ARG A 313 8.08 -2.46 -12.72
N ALA A 314 8.62 -1.49 -11.99
CA ALA A 314 9.86 -1.61 -11.23
C ALA A 314 9.77 -0.77 -9.96
N LYS A 315 10.60 -1.09 -8.96
CA LYS A 315 10.65 -0.40 -7.67
C LYS A 315 11.64 0.76 -7.70
N ASN A 316 11.43 1.72 -6.79
CA ASN A 316 12.36 2.84 -6.58
C ASN A 316 12.64 3.63 -7.87
N VAL A 317 11.64 3.77 -8.72
CA VAL A 317 11.73 4.55 -9.96
C VAL A 317 11.58 6.04 -9.62
N THR A 318 12.37 6.87 -10.27
CA THR A 318 12.26 8.33 -10.18
C THR A 318 11.92 8.89 -11.55
N ILE A 319 10.88 9.72 -11.63
CA ILE A 319 10.54 10.53 -12.79
C ILE A 319 10.68 11.98 -12.35
N THR A 320 11.59 12.74 -12.96
CA THR A 320 11.87 14.10 -12.52
C THR A 320 12.09 15.05 -13.68
N ASN A 321 11.75 16.34 -13.45
CA ASN A 321 11.97 17.44 -14.38
C ASN A 321 11.59 17.10 -15.83
N SER A 322 10.41 16.53 -16.04
CA SER A 322 9.99 15.97 -17.34
C SER A 322 8.54 16.34 -17.67
N ILE A 323 8.16 16.18 -18.93
CA ILE A 323 6.77 16.26 -19.37
C ILE A 323 6.32 14.86 -19.81
N VAL A 324 5.14 14.43 -19.39
CA VAL A 324 4.49 13.20 -19.88
C VAL A 324 3.21 13.59 -20.61
N ARG A 325 3.16 13.32 -21.92
CA ARG A 325 2.09 13.76 -22.81
C ARG A 325 1.11 12.64 -23.20
N GLY A 326 1.45 11.38 -22.92
CA GLY A 326 0.68 10.25 -23.43
C GLY A 326 0.77 10.11 -24.95
N GLY A 327 0.09 9.11 -25.47
CA GLY A 327 -0.05 8.82 -26.87
C GLY A 327 -1.50 8.96 -27.36
N LYS A 328 -1.81 8.38 -28.52
CA LYS A 328 -3.19 8.26 -28.98
C LYS A 328 -3.95 7.18 -28.18
N ALA A 329 -5.24 7.39 -27.96
CA ALA A 329 -6.07 6.45 -27.23
C ALA A 329 -6.25 5.13 -28.00
N ALA A 330 -6.07 4.03 -27.29
CA ALA A 330 -6.32 2.67 -27.78
C ALA A 330 -7.68 2.09 -27.31
N GLY A 331 -8.57 2.94 -26.79
CA GLY A 331 -9.88 2.53 -26.28
C GLY A 331 -9.84 1.86 -24.89
N VAL A 332 -8.70 1.95 -24.19
CA VAL A 332 -8.52 1.38 -22.84
C VAL A 332 -8.15 2.48 -21.86
N ALA A 333 -8.81 2.46 -20.68
CA ALA A 333 -8.54 3.42 -19.62
C ALA A 333 -7.13 3.26 -19.06
N THR A 334 -6.34 4.34 -19.10
CA THR A 334 -4.96 4.35 -18.61
C THR A 334 -4.61 5.68 -17.95
N GLY A 335 -3.58 5.70 -17.11
CA GLY A 335 -2.92 6.93 -16.70
C GLY A 335 -1.82 7.31 -17.69
N LEU A 336 -1.55 8.61 -17.86
CA LEU A 336 -0.35 9.04 -18.58
C LEU A 336 0.90 8.50 -17.89
N ILE A 337 0.87 8.48 -16.53
CA ILE A 337 1.82 7.74 -15.71
C ILE A 337 1.01 6.68 -14.94
N THR A 338 1.36 5.40 -15.09
CA THR A 338 0.70 4.31 -14.38
C THR A 338 1.71 3.53 -13.54
N ASN A 339 1.44 3.41 -12.23
CA ASN A 339 2.15 2.52 -11.31
C ASN A 339 1.24 1.39 -10.85
N TYR A 340 1.58 0.16 -11.20
CA TYR A 340 0.83 -1.05 -10.81
C TYR A 340 1.17 -1.55 -9.39
N GLY A 341 1.45 -0.64 -8.44
CA GLY A 341 1.75 -0.99 -7.05
C GLY A 341 3.21 -1.38 -6.79
N TYR A 342 4.11 -0.99 -7.67
CA TYR A 342 5.55 -1.11 -7.41
C TYR A 342 5.99 -0.01 -6.45
N ALA A 343 6.61 -0.42 -5.34
CA ALA A 343 6.95 0.50 -4.26
C ALA A 343 8.04 1.51 -4.63
N GLY A 344 7.94 2.72 -4.06
CA GLY A 344 9.01 3.71 -4.11
C GLY A 344 9.08 4.53 -5.41
N LEU A 345 7.98 4.62 -6.18
CA LEU A 345 7.91 5.58 -7.28
C LEU A 345 7.90 7.01 -6.74
N VAL A 346 8.82 7.84 -7.22
CA VAL A 346 8.88 9.28 -6.97
C VAL A 346 8.66 10.04 -8.28
N ILE A 347 7.71 10.97 -8.28
CA ILE A 347 7.39 11.86 -9.40
C ILE A 347 7.60 13.28 -8.90
N SER A 348 8.62 13.97 -9.37
CA SER A 348 8.95 15.33 -8.88
C SER A 348 9.25 16.30 -10.00
N ASP A 349 8.68 17.52 -9.92
CA ASP A 349 8.89 18.56 -10.94
C ASP A 349 8.46 18.09 -12.34
N VAL A 350 7.33 17.36 -12.42
CA VAL A 350 6.84 16.77 -13.66
C VAL A 350 5.53 17.43 -14.08
N ARG A 351 5.43 17.78 -15.36
CA ARG A 351 4.16 18.16 -15.99
C ARG A 351 3.52 16.92 -16.62
N VAL A 352 2.26 16.67 -16.29
CA VAL A 352 1.45 15.58 -16.86
C VAL A 352 0.28 16.22 -17.59
N ALA A 353 0.30 16.18 -18.93
CA ALA A 353 -0.68 16.86 -19.75
C ALA A 353 -0.84 16.13 -21.10
N PRO A 354 -2.01 15.56 -21.43
CA PRO A 354 -2.20 14.77 -22.64
C PRO A 354 -2.04 15.63 -23.89
N GLU A 355 -1.23 15.18 -24.85
CA GLU A 355 -1.15 15.78 -26.19
C GLU A 355 -2.41 15.48 -27.01
N PHE A 356 -2.99 14.30 -26.81
CA PHE A 356 -4.23 13.87 -27.45
C PHE A 356 -5.29 13.57 -26.38
N PRO A 357 -6.00 14.59 -25.85
CA PRO A 357 -6.98 14.37 -24.79
C PRO A 357 -8.01 13.30 -25.16
N SER A 358 -8.32 12.42 -24.24
CA SER A 358 -9.24 11.30 -24.46
C SER A 358 -10.02 10.97 -23.20
N VAL A 359 -11.25 10.50 -23.38
CA VAL A 359 -12.12 9.98 -22.32
C VAL A 359 -11.50 8.79 -21.55
N TYR A 360 -10.46 8.18 -22.10
CA TYR A 360 -9.76 7.04 -21.49
C TYR A 360 -8.55 7.44 -20.63
N PHE A 361 -8.22 8.73 -20.53
CA PHE A 361 -6.96 9.17 -19.92
C PHE A 361 -7.17 9.83 -18.56
N ASP A 362 -6.55 9.22 -17.54
CA ASP A 362 -6.25 9.85 -16.27
C ASP A 362 -4.80 10.43 -16.30
N GLY A 363 -4.48 11.37 -15.42
CA GLY A 363 -3.10 11.89 -15.34
C GLY A 363 -2.15 10.85 -14.71
N ILE A 364 -2.20 10.67 -13.39
CA ILE A 364 -1.42 9.69 -12.64
C ILE A 364 -2.36 8.62 -12.07
N LYS A 365 -2.04 7.35 -12.29
CA LYS A 365 -2.90 6.23 -11.87
C LYS A 365 -2.11 5.17 -11.12
N GLY A 366 -2.61 4.74 -9.94
CA GLY A 366 -2.00 3.64 -9.20
C GLY A 366 -1.90 3.84 -7.70
N SER A 367 -0.86 3.25 -7.09
CA SER A 367 -0.53 3.30 -5.66
C SER A 367 0.98 3.31 -5.42
N ASP A 368 1.40 3.40 -4.15
CA ASP A 368 2.80 3.29 -3.73
C ASP A 368 3.73 4.32 -4.39
N PHE A 369 3.29 5.57 -4.46
CA PHE A 369 4.05 6.67 -5.05
C PHE A 369 4.01 7.95 -4.22
N THR A 370 5.03 8.80 -4.44
CA THR A 370 5.07 10.19 -4.00
C THR A 370 5.10 11.10 -5.23
N ALA A 371 4.12 12.02 -5.34
CA ALA A 371 4.08 13.08 -6.34
C ALA A 371 4.30 14.44 -5.66
N ARG A 372 5.37 15.13 -6.02
CA ARG A 372 5.77 16.40 -5.42
C ARG A 372 6.06 17.45 -6.49
N ARG A 373 5.52 18.65 -6.32
CA ARG A 373 5.64 19.75 -7.29
C ARG A 373 5.28 19.32 -8.72
N VAL A 374 4.27 18.44 -8.85
CA VAL A 374 3.75 18.07 -10.16
C VAL A 374 2.68 19.06 -10.63
N HIS A 375 2.58 19.24 -11.93
CA HIS A 375 1.49 19.98 -12.57
C HIS A 375 0.71 19.01 -13.46
N VAL A 376 -0.48 18.61 -13.01
CA VAL A 376 -1.34 17.65 -13.73
C VAL A 376 -2.56 18.36 -14.27
N THR A 377 -2.84 18.20 -15.56
CA THR A 377 -3.97 18.87 -16.24
C THR A 377 -4.47 18.05 -17.43
N GLY A 378 -5.72 18.22 -17.83
CA GLY A 378 -6.27 17.76 -19.11
C GLY A 378 -6.69 16.28 -19.17
N GLY A 379 -6.49 15.49 -18.14
CA GLY A 379 -7.06 14.13 -18.02
C GLY A 379 -8.52 14.14 -17.56
N VAL A 380 -9.18 12.99 -17.56
CA VAL A 380 -10.50 12.82 -16.91
C VAL A 380 -10.37 13.00 -15.42
N ASP A 381 -9.50 12.23 -14.77
CA ASP A 381 -9.06 12.50 -13.41
C ASP A 381 -7.60 12.98 -13.43
N SER A 382 -7.24 13.94 -12.56
CA SER A 382 -5.82 14.32 -12.46
C SER A 382 -5.02 13.19 -11.80
N VAL A 383 -5.53 12.62 -10.71
CA VAL A 383 -4.93 11.47 -10.02
C VAL A 383 -6.01 10.47 -9.63
N LYS A 384 -5.82 9.21 -10.01
CA LYS A 384 -6.72 8.10 -9.67
C LYS A 384 -5.98 7.07 -8.80
N ILE A 385 -6.35 6.97 -7.53
CA ILE A 385 -5.67 6.15 -6.52
C ILE A 385 -6.37 4.81 -6.39
N HIS A 386 -5.63 3.73 -6.59
CA HIS A 386 -6.05 2.33 -6.52
C HIS A 386 -5.24 1.55 -5.49
N GLY A 387 -5.06 2.06 -4.30
CA GLY A 387 -4.28 1.38 -3.26
C GLY A 387 -3.62 2.33 -2.28
N SER A 388 -2.62 1.83 -1.57
CA SER A 388 -2.05 2.45 -0.38
C SER A 388 -0.78 3.25 -0.66
N ASN A 389 -0.31 3.98 0.38
CA ASN A 389 1.00 4.64 0.42
C ASN A 389 1.17 5.68 -0.69
N VAL A 390 0.19 6.56 -0.83
CA VAL A 390 0.24 7.66 -1.80
C VAL A 390 0.43 8.98 -1.08
N THR A 391 1.42 9.76 -1.52
CA THR A 391 1.64 11.14 -1.08
C THR A 391 1.55 12.07 -2.29
N ILE A 392 0.76 13.12 -2.18
CA ILE A 392 0.68 14.22 -3.16
C ILE A 392 0.90 15.51 -2.39
N GLU A 393 1.98 16.22 -2.71
CA GLU A 393 2.36 17.41 -1.96
C GLU A 393 2.90 18.52 -2.86
N ASP A 394 2.72 19.78 -2.44
CA ASP A 394 3.25 20.98 -3.11
C ASP A 394 2.89 21.06 -4.61
N SER A 395 1.75 20.52 -5.03
CA SER A 395 1.42 20.24 -6.43
C SER A 395 0.22 21.06 -6.91
N LEU A 396 0.13 21.24 -8.23
CA LEU A 396 -1.01 21.82 -8.92
C LEU A 396 -1.75 20.75 -9.70
N LEU A 397 -2.98 20.45 -9.30
CA LEU A 397 -3.90 19.55 -10.00
C LEU A 397 -5.07 20.38 -10.51
N GLU A 398 -5.19 20.55 -11.84
CA GLU A 398 -6.18 21.46 -12.36
C GLU A 398 -6.78 21.05 -13.70
N ASN A 399 -7.94 21.63 -14.02
CA ASN A 399 -8.54 21.60 -15.35
C ASN A 399 -8.70 20.20 -15.95
N THR A 400 -9.48 19.35 -15.25
CA THR A 400 -9.89 18.04 -15.77
C THR A 400 -10.80 18.21 -17.01
N THR A 401 -10.77 17.25 -17.92
CA THR A 401 -11.52 17.33 -19.19
C THR A 401 -12.83 16.57 -19.09
N TYR A 402 -13.95 17.27 -19.27
CA TYR A 402 -15.29 16.68 -19.29
C TYR A 402 -15.64 16.15 -20.68
N TYR A 403 -16.22 14.96 -20.73
CA TYR A 403 -16.81 14.37 -21.93
C TYR A 403 -18.29 14.04 -21.64
N ALA A 404 -19.17 14.44 -22.56
CA ALA A 404 -20.61 14.18 -22.40
C ALA A 404 -21.00 12.70 -22.59
N SER A 405 -20.11 11.90 -23.16
CA SER A 405 -20.32 10.47 -23.37
C SER A 405 -19.03 9.69 -23.06
N ASP A 406 -19.12 8.77 -22.12
CA ASP A 406 -18.04 7.87 -21.69
C ASP A 406 -18.49 6.42 -21.88
N PRO A 407 -17.82 5.65 -22.74
CA PRO A 407 -18.11 4.23 -22.91
C PRO A 407 -18.01 3.42 -21.62
N GLN A 408 -17.20 3.85 -20.65
CA GLN A 408 -17.03 3.21 -19.35
C GLN A 408 -18.17 3.54 -18.37
N GLN A 409 -18.99 4.56 -18.68
CA GLN A 409 -20.16 4.98 -17.93
C GLN A 409 -21.47 4.65 -18.66
N ALA A 410 -21.46 3.59 -19.47
CA ALA A 410 -22.59 3.18 -20.31
C ALA A 410 -23.11 4.31 -21.23
N GLY A 411 -22.22 5.16 -21.71
CA GLY A 411 -22.51 6.29 -22.57
C GLY A 411 -22.96 7.56 -21.85
N GLY A 412 -23.03 7.54 -20.51
CA GLY A 412 -23.21 8.74 -19.68
C GLY A 412 -21.96 9.62 -19.65
N PRO A 413 -22.02 10.80 -19.00
CA PRO A 413 -20.87 11.70 -18.92
C PRO A 413 -19.76 11.16 -18.03
N THR A 414 -18.54 11.66 -18.25
CA THR A 414 -17.40 11.39 -17.37
C THR A 414 -17.62 11.94 -15.96
N HIS A 415 -17.11 11.23 -14.96
CA HIS A 415 -17.00 11.71 -13.58
C HIS A 415 -15.60 12.28 -13.37
N ASN A 416 -15.47 13.57 -13.60
CA ASN A 416 -14.16 14.26 -13.55
C ASN A 416 -13.80 14.67 -12.14
N ASP A 417 -12.80 14.02 -11.55
CA ASP A 417 -12.27 14.37 -10.25
C ASP A 417 -10.82 14.87 -10.39
N ASN A 418 -10.40 15.88 -9.61
CA ASN A 418 -8.96 16.11 -9.56
C ASN A 418 -8.26 14.95 -8.84
N VAL A 419 -8.79 14.48 -7.71
CA VAL A 419 -8.30 13.27 -7.06
C VAL A 419 -9.46 12.34 -6.78
N GLN A 420 -9.43 11.15 -7.39
CA GLN A 420 -10.34 10.06 -7.10
C GLN A 420 -9.62 8.97 -6.31
N ILE A 421 -10.06 8.71 -5.08
CA ILE A 421 -9.51 7.66 -4.22
C ILE A 421 -10.50 6.50 -4.22
N LEU A 422 -10.21 5.43 -4.96
CA LEU A 422 -11.08 4.24 -5.00
C LEU A 422 -10.97 3.42 -3.72
N TYR A 423 -9.76 3.23 -3.22
CA TYR A 423 -9.45 2.59 -1.95
C TYR A 423 -7.98 2.78 -1.60
N GLY A 424 -7.62 2.61 -0.33
CA GLY A 424 -6.22 2.62 0.10
C GLY A 424 -6.05 2.89 1.59
N GLN A 425 -4.80 2.81 2.03
CA GLN A 425 -4.35 3.20 3.37
C GLN A 425 -3.17 4.15 3.24
N ASN A 426 -3.00 5.05 4.20
CA ASN A 426 -1.89 6.00 4.22
C ASN A 426 -1.88 6.88 2.94
N VAL A 427 -3.00 7.50 2.61
CA VAL A 427 -3.09 8.48 1.53
C VAL A 427 -2.96 9.87 2.13
N ARG A 428 -1.96 10.63 1.69
CA ARG A 428 -1.67 12.00 2.14
C ARG A 428 -1.75 12.96 0.96
N ILE A 429 -2.57 14.00 1.08
CA ILE A 429 -2.75 15.05 0.09
C ILE A 429 -2.57 16.36 0.84
N THR A 430 -1.40 16.98 0.72
CA THR A 430 -1.01 18.12 1.57
C THR A 430 -0.39 19.24 0.76
N ASP A 431 -0.73 20.48 1.14
CA ASP A 431 -0.09 21.70 0.60
C ASP A 431 -0.26 21.87 -0.93
N ASN A 432 -1.34 21.33 -1.51
CA ASN A 432 -1.61 21.38 -2.95
C ASN A 432 -2.58 22.51 -3.32
N THR A 433 -2.57 22.89 -4.59
CA THR A 433 -3.68 23.60 -5.26
C THR A 433 -4.43 22.60 -6.12
N ILE A 434 -5.71 22.37 -5.83
CA ILE A 434 -6.56 21.38 -6.49
C ILE A 434 -7.82 22.10 -6.95
N ARG A 435 -8.05 22.18 -8.29
CA ARG A 435 -9.15 22.97 -8.82
C ARG A 435 -9.61 22.56 -10.22
N GLY A 436 -10.80 23.01 -10.62
CA GLY A 436 -11.28 22.91 -12.01
C GLY A 436 -11.78 21.51 -12.39
N ALA A 437 -12.09 20.65 -11.43
CA ALA A 437 -12.90 19.45 -11.66
C ALA A 437 -14.39 19.83 -11.82
N THR A 438 -15.16 19.03 -12.56
CA THR A 438 -16.60 19.22 -12.69
C THR A 438 -17.40 18.38 -11.70
N ASN A 439 -16.84 17.23 -11.26
CA ASN A 439 -17.50 16.35 -10.29
C ASN A 439 -17.04 16.65 -8.86
N PHE A 440 -15.78 16.34 -8.49
CA PHE A 440 -15.19 16.69 -7.19
C PHE A 440 -13.73 17.11 -7.34
N ALA A 441 -13.28 18.08 -6.53
CA ALA A 441 -11.85 18.30 -6.38
C ALA A 441 -11.18 17.09 -5.71
N ILE A 442 -11.84 16.53 -4.67
CA ILE A 442 -11.41 15.27 -4.05
C ILE A 442 -12.64 14.39 -3.80
N LEU A 443 -12.65 13.20 -4.40
CA LEU A 443 -13.63 12.15 -4.14
C LEU A 443 -12.96 10.99 -3.38
N GLY A 444 -13.30 10.84 -2.12
CA GLY A 444 -13.03 9.65 -1.34
C GLY A 444 -14.13 8.61 -1.59
N ALA A 445 -14.01 7.88 -2.68
CA ALA A 445 -14.93 6.82 -3.05
C ALA A 445 -14.45 5.50 -2.48
N ALA A 446 -14.84 5.19 -1.28
CA ALA A 446 -14.47 3.94 -0.64
C ALA A 446 -15.18 2.75 -1.32
N SER A 447 -14.65 2.26 -2.42
CA SER A 447 -15.12 0.99 -2.97
C SER A 447 -14.69 -0.20 -2.09
N ARG A 448 -13.58 -0.06 -1.37
CA ARG A 448 -13.03 -1.04 -0.42
C ARG A 448 -12.54 -0.43 0.90
N GLY A 449 -12.88 0.82 1.20
CA GLY A 449 -12.44 1.54 2.38
C GLY A 449 -11.12 2.29 2.21
N ASN A 450 -11.08 3.49 2.81
CA ASN A 450 -9.87 4.27 2.99
C ASN A 450 -9.59 4.37 4.49
N THR A 451 -8.37 4.08 4.88
CA THR A 451 -7.94 4.26 6.27
C THR A 451 -6.71 5.13 6.33
N ASN A 452 -6.66 6.02 7.33
CA ASN A 452 -5.57 6.97 7.50
C ASN A 452 -5.41 7.92 6.29
N LEU A 453 -6.55 8.46 5.79
CA LEU A 453 -6.56 9.53 4.80
C LEU A 453 -6.23 10.87 5.48
N VAL A 454 -5.28 11.62 4.93
CA VAL A 454 -4.91 12.97 5.40
C VAL A 454 -5.08 13.97 4.27
N LEU A 455 -5.95 14.95 4.47
CA LEU A 455 -6.14 16.10 3.60
C LEU A 455 -5.77 17.35 4.41
N ALA A 456 -4.59 17.92 4.18
CA ALA A 456 -4.14 19.04 5.01
C ALA A 456 -3.55 20.21 4.19
N ASN A 457 -3.88 21.44 4.60
CA ASN A 457 -3.33 22.68 4.08
C ASN A 457 -3.53 22.89 2.56
N ASN A 458 -4.48 22.22 1.92
CA ASN A 458 -4.71 22.39 0.50
C ASN A 458 -5.59 23.60 0.19
N TRP A 459 -5.42 24.16 -1.02
CA TRP A 459 -6.36 25.10 -1.65
C TRP A 459 -7.25 24.27 -2.59
N LEU A 460 -8.53 24.14 -2.23
CA LEU A 460 -9.49 23.24 -2.87
C LEU A 460 -10.59 24.06 -3.53
N ASP A 461 -10.82 23.90 -4.83
CA ASP A 461 -11.82 24.67 -5.54
C ASP A 461 -12.43 23.89 -6.71
N GLY A 462 -13.69 24.18 -7.04
CA GLY A 462 -14.41 23.52 -8.13
C GLY A 462 -15.22 22.30 -7.67
N GLY A 463 -15.69 21.54 -8.65
CA GLY A 463 -16.55 20.38 -8.51
C GLY A 463 -18.02 20.71 -8.33
N HIS A 464 -18.87 19.70 -8.37
CA HIS A 464 -20.27 19.79 -7.93
C HIS A 464 -20.30 20.12 -6.43
N CYS A 465 -19.63 19.30 -5.62
CA CYS A 465 -19.11 19.61 -4.29
C CYS A 465 -17.58 19.60 -4.33
N THR A 466 -16.91 20.34 -3.46
CA THR A 466 -15.44 20.38 -3.55
C THR A 466 -14.81 19.11 -3.00
N VAL A 467 -15.21 18.67 -1.80
CA VAL A 467 -14.74 17.41 -1.20
C VAL A 467 -15.92 16.52 -0.85
N LYS A 468 -15.85 15.25 -1.21
CA LYS A 468 -16.80 14.23 -0.81
C LYS A 468 -16.08 13.01 -0.24
N LEU A 469 -16.38 12.68 1.03
CA LEU A 469 -15.96 11.45 1.67
C LEU A 469 -17.17 10.55 1.84
N GLN A 470 -17.15 9.37 1.21
CA GLN A 470 -18.28 8.44 1.22
C GLN A 470 -17.83 7.04 1.65
N ILE A 471 -18.77 6.26 2.16
CA ILE A 471 -18.59 4.84 2.43
C ILE A 471 -19.49 4.07 1.48
N LEU A 472 -18.91 3.12 0.76
CA LEU A 472 -19.62 2.17 -0.08
C LEU A 472 -19.43 0.76 0.49
N ASN A 473 -20.49 -0.04 0.42
CA ASN A 473 -20.45 -1.46 0.82
C ASN A 473 -19.99 -1.72 2.28
N GLY A 474 -20.22 -0.77 3.20
CA GLY A 474 -19.91 -0.93 4.62
C GLY A 474 -18.42 -0.94 4.99
N TRP A 475 -17.52 -0.58 4.09
CA TRP A 475 -16.09 -0.47 4.37
C TRP A 475 -15.77 0.72 5.27
N ALA A 476 -14.77 0.55 6.15
CA ALA A 476 -14.35 1.62 7.05
C ALA A 476 -13.64 2.75 6.30
N GLU A 477 -13.95 3.99 6.67
CA GLU A 477 -13.21 5.18 6.27
C GLU A 477 -12.78 5.98 7.49
N THR A 478 -11.47 6.31 7.55
CA THR A 478 -10.91 7.20 8.56
C THR A 478 -10.17 8.33 7.86
N ALA A 479 -10.51 9.58 8.20
CA ALA A 479 -9.94 10.75 7.56
C ALA A 479 -9.61 11.85 8.56
N SER A 480 -8.49 12.54 8.30
CA SER A 480 -8.11 13.81 8.93
C SER A 480 -8.15 14.91 7.86
N VAL A 481 -9.01 15.91 8.04
CA VAL A 481 -9.18 17.03 7.10
C VAL A 481 -8.92 18.32 7.85
N THR A 482 -7.74 18.93 7.65
CA THR A 482 -7.29 20.03 8.51
C THR A 482 -6.61 21.16 7.71
N GLY A 483 -6.88 22.41 8.08
CA GLY A 483 -6.18 23.58 7.54
C GLY A 483 -6.45 23.87 6.06
N ASN A 484 -7.43 23.23 5.43
CA ASN A 484 -7.69 23.44 4.02
C ASN A 484 -8.47 24.74 3.78
N LYS A 485 -8.20 25.38 2.63
CA LYS A 485 -8.88 26.57 2.15
C LYS A 485 -9.78 26.20 0.97
N PHE A 486 -11.07 26.53 1.08
CA PHE A 486 -12.09 26.20 0.07
C PHE A 486 -12.42 27.43 -0.76
N GLY A 487 -12.19 27.35 -2.07
CA GLY A 487 -12.50 28.38 -3.05
C GLY A 487 -14.02 28.48 -3.36
N PRO A 488 -14.43 29.49 -4.15
CA PRO A 488 -15.85 29.76 -4.42
C PRO A 488 -16.46 28.98 -5.57
N ASN A 489 -15.66 28.35 -6.46
CA ASN A 489 -16.10 27.89 -7.79
C ASN A 489 -16.65 26.45 -7.77
N ARG A 490 -17.57 26.13 -6.86
CA ARG A 490 -18.31 24.86 -6.86
C ARG A 490 -19.73 25.06 -7.37
N ALA A 491 -20.34 24.04 -7.99
CA ALA A 491 -21.67 24.14 -8.57
C ALA A 491 -22.76 24.29 -7.49
N VAL A 492 -22.64 23.62 -6.35
CA VAL A 492 -23.55 23.74 -5.22
C VAL A 492 -22.88 24.51 -4.10
N SER A 493 -23.32 25.76 -3.88
CA SER A 493 -22.67 26.70 -2.96
C SER A 493 -22.56 26.20 -1.51
N SER A 494 -23.55 25.43 -1.02
CA SER A 494 -23.56 24.85 0.33
C SER A 494 -22.70 23.60 0.47
N CYS A 495 -22.15 23.06 -0.61
CA CYS A 495 -21.52 21.74 -0.68
C CYS A 495 -19.99 21.83 -0.79
N ALA A 496 -19.35 22.61 0.10
CA ALA A 496 -17.89 22.71 0.11
C ALA A 496 -17.24 21.38 0.54
N PHE A 497 -17.77 20.78 1.61
CA PHE A 497 -17.27 19.53 2.15
C PHE A 497 -18.44 18.66 2.61
N THR A 498 -18.51 17.44 2.10
CA THR A 498 -19.51 16.45 2.47
C THR A 498 -18.86 15.17 2.98
N ALA A 499 -19.47 14.56 4.01
CA ALA A 499 -19.05 13.28 4.55
C ALA A 499 -20.26 12.44 4.94
N TYR A 500 -20.19 11.12 4.72
CA TYR A 500 -21.18 10.18 5.24
C TYR A 500 -21.03 10.04 6.77
N PRO A 501 -22.14 9.80 7.52
CA PRO A 501 -22.10 9.73 8.99
C PRO A 501 -21.15 8.65 9.53
N ALA A 502 -20.94 7.58 8.78
CA ALA A 502 -20.08 6.47 9.19
C ALA A 502 -18.57 6.73 8.95
N VAL A 503 -18.21 7.83 8.28
CA VAL A 503 -16.79 8.24 8.16
C VAL A 503 -16.27 8.67 9.53
N LYS A 504 -15.20 8.04 10.00
CA LYS A 504 -14.49 8.47 11.22
C LYS A 504 -13.64 9.69 10.88
N LEU A 505 -14.24 10.86 11.01
CA LEU A 505 -13.66 12.13 10.58
C LEU A 505 -13.08 12.93 11.74
N THR A 506 -11.80 13.28 11.65
CA THR A 506 -11.19 14.38 12.42
C THR A 506 -11.06 15.60 11.51
N GLN A 507 -11.57 16.76 11.95
CA GLN A 507 -11.49 17.97 11.14
C GLN A 507 -11.22 19.20 12.02
N ALA A 508 -10.37 20.13 11.51
CA ALA A 508 -10.03 21.36 12.19
C ALA A 508 -9.52 22.42 11.21
N SER A 509 -9.75 23.68 11.53
CA SER A 509 -9.13 24.84 10.84
C SER A 509 -9.37 24.90 9.32
N ASN A 510 -10.42 24.23 8.81
CA ASN A 510 -10.83 24.38 7.43
C ASN A 510 -11.62 25.67 7.25
N THR A 511 -11.27 26.50 6.27
CA THR A 511 -11.88 27.81 6.05
C THR A 511 -12.21 28.05 4.58
N PHE A 512 -13.18 28.93 4.33
CA PHE A 512 -13.32 29.50 2.99
C PHE A 512 -12.16 30.45 2.68
N GLU A 513 -11.63 30.36 1.45
CA GLU A 513 -10.52 31.21 0.99
C GLU A 513 -10.92 32.69 1.03
N ILE A 514 -12.17 32.99 0.68
CA ILE A 514 -12.74 34.34 0.76
C ILE A 514 -13.48 34.49 2.10
N GLY A 515 -13.12 35.46 2.89
CA GLY A 515 -13.75 35.80 4.17
C GLY A 515 -13.31 34.96 5.36
N GLY A 516 -12.53 33.88 5.16
CA GLY A 516 -11.90 33.12 6.26
C GLY A 516 -12.85 32.38 7.20
N THR A 517 -14.14 32.31 6.87
CA THR A 517 -15.13 31.62 7.73
C THR A 517 -14.92 30.12 7.74
N ALA A 518 -15.21 29.48 8.88
CA ALA A 518 -15.01 28.05 9.06
C ALA A 518 -15.89 27.21 8.13
N VAL A 519 -15.32 26.21 7.47
CA VAL A 519 -16.04 25.19 6.71
C VAL A 519 -16.39 24.04 7.63
N LYS A 520 -17.68 23.71 7.70
CA LYS A 520 -18.19 22.53 8.41
C LYS A 520 -18.62 21.48 7.38
N PRO A 521 -18.36 20.18 7.64
CA PRO A 521 -18.85 19.14 6.74
C PRO A 521 -20.37 19.09 6.74
N LEU A 522 -20.96 19.02 5.56
CA LEU A 522 -22.34 18.67 5.38
C LEU A 522 -22.46 17.15 5.54
N VAL A 523 -23.21 16.71 6.54
CA VAL A 523 -23.46 15.29 6.78
C VAL A 523 -24.51 14.82 5.78
N LEU A 524 -24.15 13.89 4.91
CA LEU A 524 -25.08 13.29 3.95
C LEU A 524 -25.88 12.21 4.67
N VAL A 525 -27.21 12.43 4.77
CA VAL A 525 -28.12 11.37 5.25
C VAL A 525 -28.22 10.33 4.14
N SER A 526 -27.97 9.06 4.47
CA SER A 526 -28.06 7.91 3.55
C SER A 526 -29.48 7.64 3.08
#